data_da11c87a25fd0e9117d81cf11fe2d04a
#
_entry.id   da11c87a25fd0e9117d81cf11fe2d04a
#
_cell.length_a   1.000
_cell.length_b   1.000
_cell.length_c   1.000
_cell.angle_alpha   90.00
_cell.angle_beta   90.00
_cell.angle_gamma   90.00
#
_symmetry.space_group_name_H-M   'P 1'
#
loop_
_entity.id
_entity.type
_entity.pdbx_description
1 polymer ?
#
loop_
_entity_poly.entity_id
_entity_poly.type
_entity_poly.pdbx_seq_one_letter_code
_entity_poly.pdbx_strand_id
1 'polypeptide(L)'
;MKKYICFILFSLFSIVSFGQKGHEHRVSGMTGTSPSNQDDTSGIAIDPVMYAGGSNDQPYIITLRPMVKTDSLETLPESGQLQEIQYFNHLGLPTEKIRKGFTPALNDLITLQEYDGMNREIRQWLPTAMENPGGSYVDPSQVQQSARSSELYGYDTYPYSQTIYEGSAEGRIKQQFGPGKDWHTGEKAVCADYLTNSNTEVALNARLYRCSETTLTCSGNYRNGSLRVVKTTDEDGNVSYEFKDKVERLILSRQMNGAECLDTYYVYDNAGNLRFVLPPLAADVLTGSSGSWNEDNVALKKYAYIYKRTGVYCV
;
A
#
# COMPACT_ATOMS: atom_id res chain seq x y z
N MET A 1 8.88 11.40 34.52
CA MET A 1 7.72 11.34 33.62
C MET A 1 8.24 11.16 32.20
N LYS A 2 8.39 9.92 31.76
CA LYS A 2 8.79 9.57 30.37
C LYS A 2 7.53 9.48 29.53
N LYS A 3 7.39 10.37 28.56
CA LYS A 3 6.31 10.34 27.57
C LYS A 3 6.63 9.24 26.57
N TYR A 4 5.85 8.17 26.58
CA TYR A 4 5.88 7.15 25.53
C TYR A 4 5.09 7.70 24.34
N ILE A 5 5.79 8.00 23.27
CA ILE A 5 5.18 8.32 21.96
C ILE A 5 4.85 6.98 21.30
N CYS A 6 3.56 6.70 21.20
CA CYS A 6 3.07 5.56 20.48
C CYS A 6 3.15 5.87 18.97
N PHE A 7 4.17 5.37 18.28
CA PHE A 7 4.22 5.39 16.83
C PHE A 7 3.31 4.30 16.30
N ILE A 8 2.17 4.72 15.75
CA ILE A 8 1.31 3.84 14.94
C ILE A 8 1.97 3.80 13.56
N LEU A 9 2.63 2.69 13.26
CA LEU A 9 3.06 2.39 11.89
C LEU A 9 1.82 2.17 11.02
N PHE A 10 1.53 3.16 10.17
CA PHE A 10 0.62 2.99 9.06
C PHE A 10 1.27 2.04 8.05
N SER A 11 0.86 0.79 8.05
CA SER A 11 1.02 -0.06 6.87
C SER A 11 0.23 0.60 5.75
N LEU A 12 0.92 1.01 4.68
CA LEU A 12 0.33 1.48 3.44
C LEU A 12 -0.40 0.32 2.74
N PHE A 13 -1.50 -0.12 3.33
CA PHE A 13 -2.58 -0.73 2.56
C PHE A 13 -3.39 0.41 1.98
N SER A 14 -3.49 0.45 0.66
CA SER A 14 -4.40 1.32 -0.06
C SER A 14 -5.80 1.19 0.52
N ILE A 15 -6.15 2.08 1.43
CA ILE A 15 -7.53 2.25 1.86
C ILE A 15 -8.22 2.91 0.67
N VAL A 16 -8.96 2.12 -0.09
CA VAL A 16 -10.00 2.65 -0.96
C VAL A 16 -11.01 3.32 -0.02
N SER A 17 -10.87 4.63 0.12
CA SER A 17 -11.82 5.45 0.86
C SER A 17 -13.14 5.45 0.08
N PHE A 18 -14.11 4.68 0.56
CA PHE A 18 -15.51 4.87 0.21
C PHE A 18 -16.00 6.13 0.91
N GLY A 19 -15.99 7.24 0.18
CA GLY A 19 -16.49 8.52 0.66
C GLY A 19 -17.16 9.30 -0.44
N GLN A 20 -18.46 9.40 -0.37
CA GLN A 20 -19.41 10.25 -1.10
C GLN A 20 -19.66 9.91 -2.57
N LYS A 21 -20.95 9.60 -2.85
CA LYS A 21 -21.55 9.44 -4.17
C LYS A 21 -21.46 10.74 -4.98
N GLY A 22 -20.34 10.90 -5.70
CA GLY A 22 -20.30 11.75 -6.88
C GLY A 22 -20.57 10.86 -8.09
N HIS A 23 -21.44 11.27 -8.98
CA HIS A 23 -21.63 10.59 -10.24
C HIS A 23 -20.35 10.69 -11.05
N GLU A 24 -19.63 9.59 -11.19
CA GLU A 24 -18.47 9.47 -12.08
C GLU A 24 -18.98 8.95 -13.43
N HIS A 25 -18.86 9.75 -14.49
CA HIS A 25 -19.02 9.27 -15.85
C HIS A 25 -17.65 8.87 -16.39
N ARG A 26 -17.49 7.59 -16.72
CA ARG A 26 -16.30 7.06 -17.39
C ARG A 26 -16.55 6.95 -18.87
N VAL A 27 -15.72 7.59 -19.68
CA VAL A 27 -15.70 7.43 -21.13
C VAL A 27 -14.41 6.73 -21.51
N SER A 28 -14.50 5.55 -22.11
CA SER A 28 -13.33 4.80 -22.55
C SER A 28 -13.19 4.94 -24.07
N GLY A 29 -12.03 5.41 -24.53
CA GLY A 29 -11.68 5.47 -25.95
C GLY A 29 -10.82 4.28 -26.35
N MET A 30 -11.31 3.42 -27.22
CA MET A 30 -10.52 2.36 -27.87
C MET A 30 -10.22 2.75 -29.31
N THR A 31 -8.94 2.77 -29.68
CA THR A 31 -8.52 2.80 -31.08
C THR A 31 -8.61 1.39 -31.65
N GLY A 32 -9.72 1.08 -32.30
CA GLY A 32 -9.88 -0.15 -33.05
C GLY A 32 -10.48 0.18 -34.42
N THR A 33 -9.75 -0.10 -35.49
CA THR A 33 -10.34 -0.16 -36.84
C THR A 33 -11.38 -1.26 -36.88
N SER A 34 -12.66 -0.87 -36.93
CA SER A 34 -13.75 -1.82 -37.10
C SER A 34 -13.95 -2.20 -38.56
N PRO A 35 -14.22 -3.48 -38.88
CA PRO A 35 -14.88 -3.84 -40.13
C PRO A 35 -16.37 -3.52 -40.02
N SER A 36 -16.89 -2.92 -41.09
CA SER A 36 -18.28 -2.59 -41.29
C SER A 36 -19.20 -3.79 -41.18
N ASN A 37 -20.15 -3.77 -40.25
CA ASN A 37 -21.44 -4.47 -40.40
C ASN A 37 -22.54 -3.49 -39.97
N GLN A 38 -23.39 -3.14 -40.96
CA GLN A 38 -24.65 -2.49 -40.73
C GLN A 38 -25.61 -3.45 -40.02
N ASP A 39 -26.06 -3.07 -38.85
CA ASP A 39 -27.35 -3.52 -38.31
C ASP A 39 -28.07 -2.34 -37.64
N ASP A 40 -29.25 -2.14 -38.17
CA ASP A 40 -30.19 -1.07 -37.90
C ASP A 40 -30.79 -1.26 -36.49
N THR A 41 -30.36 -0.48 -35.54
CA THR A 41 -31.14 -0.18 -34.34
C THR A 41 -31.00 1.30 -34.04
N SER A 42 -32.13 2.01 -34.12
CA SER A 42 -32.31 3.40 -33.75
C SER A 42 -31.97 3.60 -32.26
N GLY A 43 -30.69 3.57 -31.94
CA GLY A 43 -30.10 4.02 -30.69
C GLY A 43 -29.80 5.51 -30.88
N ILE A 44 -30.16 6.30 -29.92
CA ILE A 44 -29.78 7.70 -29.75
C ILE A 44 -28.29 7.81 -30.11
N ALA A 45 -28.00 8.44 -31.26
CA ALA A 45 -26.63 8.81 -31.61
C ALA A 45 -26.19 9.83 -30.54
N ILE A 46 -25.51 9.35 -29.52
CA ILE A 46 -24.71 10.20 -28.68
C ILE A 46 -23.55 10.60 -29.59
N ASP A 47 -23.66 11.80 -30.19
CA ASP A 47 -22.52 12.44 -30.80
C ASP A 47 -21.38 12.32 -29.75
N PRO A 48 -20.24 11.71 -30.08
CA PRO A 48 -19.13 11.72 -29.15
C PRO A 48 -18.76 13.20 -28.98
N VAL A 49 -19.18 13.80 -27.87
CA VAL A 49 -18.61 15.07 -27.45
C VAL A 49 -17.13 14.79 -27.41
N MET A 50 -16.43 15.32 -28.41
CA MET A 50 -14.96 15.21 -28.49
C MET A 50 -14.43 16.04 -27.33
N TYR A 51 -14.36 15.43 -26.16
CA TYR A 51 -13.58 16.00 -25.07
C TYR A 51 -12.16 16.12 -25.59
N ALA A 52 -11.73 17.36 -25.85
CA ALA A 52 -10.39 17.64 -26.34
C ALA A 52 -9.38 17.17 -25.30
N GLY A 53 -8.83 16.00 -25.50
CA GLY A 53 -7.83 15.41 -24.61
C GLY A 53 -7.63 13.93 -24.87
N GLY A 54 -6.39 13.54 -24.95
CA GLY A 54 -5.93 12.18 -25.20
C GLY A 54 -5.21 12.03 -26.54
N SER A 55 -4.21 11.16 -26.56
CA SER A 55 -3.49 10.76 -27.76
C SER A 55 -4.20 9.56 -28.40
N ASN A 56 -4.31 9.53 -29.73
CA ASN A 56 -4.98 8.45 -30.45
C ASN A 56 -4.18 7.14 -30.51
N ASP A 57 -2.93 7.14 -30.10
CA ASP A 57 -1.95 6.06 -30.22
C ASP A 57 -1.75 5.27 -28.92
N GLN A 58 -2.34 5.72 -27.81
CA GLN A 58 -2.28 5.03 -26.53
C GLN A 58 -3.69 4.84 -25.96
N PRO A 59 -4.00 3.67 -25.33
CA PRO A 59 -5.29 3.51 -24.66
C PRO A 59 -5.36 4.39 -23.41
N TYR A 60 -6.51 5.05 -23.21
CA TYR A 60 -6.71 5.94 -22.07
C TYR A 60 -8.15 5.91 -21.54
N ILE A 61 -8.32 6.40 -20.32
CA ILE A 61 -9.62 6.68 -19.69
C ILE A 61 -9.63 8.14 -19.27
N ILE A 62 -10.69 8.87 -19.65
CA ILE A 62 -10.94 10.24 -19.16
C ILE A 62 -11.95 10.16 -18.02
N THR A 63 -11.63 10.80 -16.91
CA THR A 63 -12.53 11.00 -15.77
C THR A 63 -12.81 12.48 -15.62
N LEU A 64 -14.10 12.85 -15.66
CA LEU A 64 -14.56 14.22 -15.45
C LEU A 64 -15.22 14.33 -14.08
N ARG A 65 -14.79 15.30 -13.28
CA ARG A 65 -15.36 15.59 -11.97
C ARG A 65 -15.87 17.03 -11.95
N PRO A 66 -17.20 17.26 -11.85
CA PRO A 66 -17.73 18.61 -11.75
C PRO A 66 -17.27 19.26 -10.43
N MET A 67 -16.82 20.50 -10.53
CA MET A 67 -16.44 21.33 -9.39
C MET A 67 -17.64 22.12 -8.83
N VAL A 68 -18.76 22.13 -9.57
CA VAL A 68 -19.99 22.81 -9.21
C VAL A 68 -21.18 21.85 -9.35
N LYS A 69 -22.26 22.12 -8.61
CA LYS A 69 -23.49 21.34 -8.74
C LYS A 69 -24.11 21.57 -10.14
N THR A 70 -24.28 20.49 -10.89
CA THR A 70 -24.83 20.53 -12.25
C THR A 70 -25.69 19.31 -12.53
N ASP A 71 -26.64 19.47 -13.43
CA ASP A 71 -27.48 18.38 -13.93
C ASP A 71 -26.90 17.78 -15.24
N SER A 72 -25.97 18.49 -15.90
CA SER A 72 -25.29 18.04 -17.12
C SER A 72 -23.83 18.43 -17.13
N LEU A 73 -22.94 17.45 -17.42
CA LEU A 73 -21.52 17.69 -17.60
C LEU A 73 -21.18 18.40 -18.92
N GLU A 74 -22.02 18.21 -19.95
CA GLU A 74 -21.80 18.75 -21.29
C GLU A 74 -21.89 20.28 -21.35
N THR A 75 -22.64 20.87 -20.42
CA THR A 75 -22.83 22.33 -20.34
C THR A 75 -21.81 23.04 -19.46
N LEU A 76 -20.93 22.27 -18.77
CA LEU A 76 -19.92 22.85 -17.91
C LEU A 76 -18.71 23.36 -18.71
N PRO A 77 -18.26 24.60 -18.47
CA PRO A 77 -16.97 25.06 -18.99
C PRO A 77 -15.81 24.22 -18.40
N GLU A 78 -14.69 24.17 -19.10
CA GLU A 78 -13.49 23.46 -18.62
C GLU A 78 -13.07 23.91 -17.22
N SER A 79 -13.24 25.18 -16.87
CA SER A 79 -12.96 25.72 -15.54
C SER A 79 -13.91 25.22 -14.44
N GLY A 80 -15.05 24.65 -14.82
CA GLY A 80 -16.06 24.11 -13.91
C GLY A 80 -15.90 22.61 -13.62
N GLN A 81 -14.91 21.98 -14.19
CA GLN A 81 -14.66 20.53 -14.07
C GLN A 81 -13.19 20.21 -13.96
N LEU A 82 -12.87 19.19 -13.16
CA LEU A 82 -11.53 18.59 -13.12
C LEU A 82 -11.49 17.44 -14.13
N GLN A 83 -10.58 17.52 -15.09
CA GLN A 83 -10.34 16.47 -16.07
C GLN A 83 -9.08 15.70 -15.74
N GLU A 84 -9.20 14.38 -15.58
CA GLU A 84 -8.11 13.46 -15.31
C GLU A 84 -8.06 12.42 -16.43
N ILE A 85 -6.89 12.26 -17.06
CA ILE A 85 -6.66 11.31 -18.15
C ILE A 85 -5.64 10.29 -17.66
N GLN A 86 -6.04 9.01 -17.66
CA GLN A 86 -5.17 7.90 -17.29
C GLN A 86 -4.80 7.12 -18.55
N TYR A 87 -3.53 7.10 -18.89
CA TYR A 87 -2.98 6.29 -19.97
C TYR A 87 -2.54 4.92 -19.46
N PHE A 88 -2.62 3.95 -20.36
CA PHE A 88 -2.29 2.55 -20.07
C PHE A 88 -1.31 2.01 -21.11
N ASN A 89 -0.51 1.04 -20.72
CA ASN A 89 0.29 0.27 -21.66
C ASN A 89 -0.57 -0.81 -22.35
N HIS A 90 0.03 -1.55 -23.29
CA HIS A 90 -0.62 -2.62 -24.04
C HIS A 90 -1.13 -3.80 -23.19
N LEU A 91 -0.72 -3.88 -21.91
CA LEU A 91 -1.20 -4.87 -20.94
C LEU A 91 -2.31 -4.32 -20.02
N GLY A 92 -2.73 -3.07 -20.22
CA GLY A 92 -3.73 -2.41 -19.38
C GLY A 92 -3.20 -1.92 -18.03
N LEU A 93 -1.88 -1.82 -17.86
CA LEU A 93 -1.29 -1.23 -16.65
C LEU A 93 -1.20 0.29 -16.80
N PRO A 94 -1.57 1.08 -15.76
CA PRO A 94 -1.53 2.53 -15.80
C PRO A 94 -0.08 3.01 -15.91
N THR A 95 0.22 3.86 -16.89
CA THR A 95 1.58 4.38 -17.12
C THR A 95 1.70 5.86 -16.83
N GLU A 96 0.75 6.65 -17.28
CA GLU A 96 0.79 8.08 -17.15
C GLU A 96 -0.57 8.62 -16.74
N LYS A 97 -0.57 9.51 -15.77
CA LYS A 97 -1.77 10.17 -15.28
C LYS A 97 -1.64 11.67 -15.42
N ILE A 98 -2.54 12.27 -16.16
CA ILE A 98 -2.55 13.71 -16.46
C ILE A 98 -3.78 14.35 -15.81
N ARG A 99 -3.55 15.40 -15.04
CA ARG A 99 -4.60 16.31 -14.58
C ARG A 99 -4.51 17.59 -15.39
N LYS A 100 -5.46 17.78 -16.29
CA LYS A 100 -5.47 18.86 -17.26
C LYS A 100 -5.64 20.21 -16.57
N GLY A 101 -4.77 21.19 -16.93
CA GLY A 101 -4.84 22.57 -16.44
C GLY A 101 -4.84 22.71 -14.91
N PHE A 102 -4.20 21.78 -14.20
CA PHE A 102 -4.30 21.69 -12.74
C PHE A 102 -3.48 22.74 -11.98
N THR A 103 -2.48 23.33 -12.62
CA THR A 103 -1.63 24.37 -12.01
C THR A 103 -2.25 25.74 -12.15
N PRO A 104 -1.83 26.74 -11.31
CA PRO A 104 -2.28 28.13 -11.47
C PRO A 104 -1.97 28.74 -12.84
N ALA A 105 -0.92 28.24 -13.53
CA ALA A 105 -0.57 28.65 -14.90
C ALA A 105 -1.34 27.84 -15.96
N LEU A 106 -2.33 27.04 -15.57
CA LEU A 106 -3.10 26.13 -16.42
C LEU A 106 -2.25 25.06 -17.14
N ASN A 107 -1.09 24.75 -16.59
CA ASN A 107 -0.27 23.63 -17.06
C ASN A 107 -0.85 22.31 -16.54
N ASP A 108 -0.66 21.26 -17.31
CA ASP A 108 -1.02 19.90 -16.92
C ASP A 108 -0.07 19.37 -15.83
N LEU A 109 -0.63 18.65 -14.87
CA LEU A 109 0.14 17.96 -13.85
C LEU A 109 0.24 16.48 -14.21
N ILE A 110 1.46 16.02 -14.50
CA ILE A 110 1.72 14.68 -15.03
C ILE A 110 2.43 13.83 -13.98
N THR A 111 1.95 12.60 -13.79
CA THR A 111 2.57 11.58 -12.94
C THR A 111 2.88 10.37 -13.79
N LEU A 112 4.09 9.83 -13.69
CA LEU A 112 4.57 8.69 -14.47
C LEU A 112 4.82 7.48 -13.57
N GLN A 113 4.41 6.29 -14.04
CA GLN A 113 4.70 5.00 -13.44
C GLN A 113 5.53 4.14 -14.39
N GLU A 114 6.58 3.50 -13.88
CA GLU A 114 7.46 2.61 -14.65
C GLU A 114 7.38 1.18 -14.14
N TYR A 115 7.48 0.24 -15.09
CA TYR A 115 7.40 -1.19 -14.83
C TYR A 115 8.67 -1.91 -15.28
N ASP A 116 8.99 -3.01 -14.63
CA ASP A 116 10.05 -3.92 -15.06
C ASP A 116 9.59 -4.90 -16.15
N GLY A 117 10.50 -5.75 -16.62
CA GLY A 117 10.18 -6.77 -17.62
C GLY A 117 9.19 -7.86 -17.16
N MET A 118 8.87 -7.90 -15.87
CA MET A 118 7.84 -8.78 -15.26
C MET A 118 6.54 -8.02 -14.96
N ASN A 119 6.40 -6.79 -15.46
CA ASN A 119 5.26 -5.90 -15.26
C ASN A 119 4.99 -5.52 -13.80
N ARG A 120 6.02 -5.48 -12.97
CA ARG A 120 5.95 -4.98 -11.59
C ARG A 120 6.35 -3.52 -11.57
N GLU A 121 5.63 -2.70 -10.78
CA GLU A 121 5.94 -1.27 -10.64
C GLU A 121 7.28 -1.08 -9.93
N ILE A 122 8.24 -0.42 -10.63
CA ILE A 122 9.59 -0.18 -10.10
C ILE A 122 9.82 1.26 -9.73
N ARG A 123 9.14 2.22 -10.37
CA ARG A 123 9.26 3.65 -10.07
C ARG A 123 7.94 4.37 -10.23
N GLN A 124 7.69 5.28 -9.29
CA GLN A 124 6.61 6.26 -9.39
C GLN A 124 7.22 7.65 -9.26
N TRP A 125 7.11 8.41 -10.34
CA TRP A 125 7.65 9.76 -10.41
C TRP A 125 6.76 10.76 -9.70
N LEU A 126 7.37 11.75 -9.07
CA LEU A 126 6.63 12.86 -8.49
C LEU A 126 5.90 13.65 -9.57
N PRO A 127 4.72 14.22 -9.26
CA PRO A 127 3.95 14.98 -10.24
C PRO A 127 4.74 16.17 -10.77
N THR A 128 4.84 16.32 -12.09
CA THR A 128 5.51 17.46 -12.72
C THR A 128 4.57 18.29 -13.57
N ALA A 129 4.72 19.61 -13.51
CA ALA A 129 3.93 20.53 -14.32
C ALA A 129 4.55 20.69 -15.70
N MET A 130 3.76 20.49 -16.76
CA MET A 130 4.20 20.63 -18.14
C MET A 130 3.15 21.35 -18.98
N GLU A 131 3.59 22.17 -19.92
CA GLU A 131 2.72 22.63 -21.00
C GLU A 131 2.40 21.44 -21.89
N ASN A 132 1.14 21.03 -21.89
CA ASN A 132 0.67 19.89 -22.66
C ASN A 132 -0.73 20.16 -23.21
N PRO A 133 -0.84 20.55 -24.50
CA PRO A 133 -2.11 20.90 -25.07
C PRO A 133 -3.05 19.68 -25.10
N GLY A 134 -4.20 19.82 -24.43
CA GLY A 134 -5.27 18.84 -24.49
C GLY A 134 -5.07 17.58 -23.64
N GLY A 135 -4.07 17.51 -22.77
CA GLY A 135 -3.81 16.31 -21.96
C GLY A 135 -3.29 15.12 -22.77
N SER A 136 -2.54 15.38 -23.83
CA SER A 136 -1.94 14.34 -24.69
C SER A 136 -0.90 13.53 -23.94
N TYR A 137 -0.69 12.27 -24.35
CA TYR A 137 0.40 11.42 -23.84
C TYR A 137 1.76 12.08 -24.08
N VAL A 138 2.61 12.07 -23.07
CA VAL A 138 3.95 12.65 -23.12
C VAL A 138 4.97 11.53 -23.09
N ASP A 139 6.04 11.66 -23.89
CA ASP A 139 7.12 10.69 -23.83
C ASP A 139 7.70 10.59 -22.42
N PRO A 140 7.84 9.39 -21.84
CA PRO A 140 8.31 9.19 -20.47
C PRO A 140 9.64 9.89 -20.18
N SER A 141 10.56 9.97 -21.17
CA SER A 141 11.85 10.65 -21.00
C SER A 141 11.70 12.15 -20.78
N GLN A 142 10.71 12.77 -21.39
CA GLN A 142 10.41 14.20 -21.19
C GLN A 142 9.81 14.45 -19.80
N VAL A 143 8.90 13.60 -19.34
CA VAL A 143 8.35 13.68 -17.97
C VAL A 143 9.45 13.53 -16.94
N GLN A 144 10.34 12.53 -17.12
CA GLN A 144 11.50 12.30 -16.25
C GLN A 144 12.44 13.51 -16.20
N GLN A 145 12.75 14.09 -17.36
CA GLN A 145 13.60 15.27 -17.45
C GLN A 145 12.97 16.47 -16.78
N SER A 146 11.68 16.72 -17.03
CA SER A 146 10.91 17.79 -16.39
C SER A 146 10.89 17.65 -14.86
N ALA A 147 10.66 16.45 -14.35
CA ALA A 147 10.68 16.19 -12.91
C ALA A 147 12.07 16.48 -12.29
N ARG A 148 13.16 16.06 -12.93
CA ARG A 148 14.54 16.31 -12.46
C ARG A 148 14.95 17.78 -12.55
N SER A 149 14.41 18.53 -13.49
CA SER A 149 14.70 19.96 -13.66
C SER A 149 13.73 20.87 -12.92
N SER A 150 12.82 20.30 -12.12
CA SER A 150 11.81 21.06 -11.37
C SER A 150 12.43 21.79 -10.18
N GLU A 151 12.23 23.12 -10.14
CA GLU A 151 12.59 23.95 -8.98
C GLU A 151 11.83 23.51 -7.72
N LEU A 152 10.59 23.04 -7.88
CA LEU A 152 9.76 22.55 -6.78
C LEU A 152 10.44 21.41 -6.01
N TYR A 153 11.23 20.59 -6.69
CA TYR A 153 11.99 19.47 -6.13
C TYR A 153 13.48 19.79 -5.93
N GLY A 154 13.85 21.07 -6.00
CA GLY A 154 15.23 21.50 -5.79
C GLY A 154 16.22 20.90 -6.81
N TYR A 155 15.78 20.64 -8.04
CA TYR A 155 16.58 19.98 -9.09
C TYR A 155 17.12 18.61 -8.68
N ASP A 156 16.34 17.86 -7.91
CA ASP A 156 16.72 16.54 -7.41
C ASP A 156 16.87 15.53 -8.57
N THR A 157 17.92 14.73 -8.49
CA THR A 157 18.20 13.68 -9.49
C THR A 157 17.33 12.44 -9.36
N TYR A 158 16.68 12.27 -8.20
CA TYR A 158 15.81 11.14 -7.85
C TYR A 158 14.40 11.59 -7.44
N PRO A 159 13.67 12.37 -8.26
CA PRO A 159 12.31 12.81 -7.91
C PRO A 159 11.29 11.69 -8.13
N TYR A 160 11.56 10.50 -7.58
CA TYR A 160 10.72 9.31 -7.69
C TYR A 160 10.92 8.36 -6.50
N SER A 161 9.89 7.63 -6.14
CA SER A 161 10.01 6.45 -5.29
C SER A 161 10.44 5.25 -6.13
N GLN A 162 11.21 4.33 -5.53
CA GLN A 162 11.71 3.15 -6.21
C GLN A 162 11.47 1.89 -5.39
N THR A 163 10.96 0.84 -6.04
CA THR A 163 10.81 -0.50 -5.47
C THR A 163 11.79 -1.44 -6.14
N ILE A 164 12.58 -2.16 -5.34
CA ILE A 164 13.48 -3.23 -5.78
C ILE A 164 12.90 -4.55 -5.31
N TYR A 165 12.71 -5.46 -6.25
CA TYR A 165 12.20 -6.80 -5.97
C TYR A 165 13.35 -7.79 -5.81
N GLU A 166 13.12 -8.87 -5.08
CA GLU A 166 14.02 -10.02 -5.10
C GLU A 166 13.95 -10.71 -6.48
N GLY A 167 14.98 -11.49 -6.80
CA GLY A 167 15.07 -12.18 -8.10
C GLY A 167 14.15 -13.40 -8.25
N SER A 168 13.27 -13.67 -7.28
CA SER A 168 12.34 -14.81 -7.34
C SER A 168 11.07 -14.48 -8.12
N ALA A 169 10.38 -15.52 -8.61
CA ALA A 169 9.10 -15.40 -9.27
C ALA A 169 7.94 -14.96 -8.34
N GLU A 170 8.15 -14.95 -7.03
CA GLU A 170 7.15 -14.55 -6.05
C GLU A 170 6.91 -13.03 -6.01
N GLY A 171 7.81 -12.26 -6.64
CA GLY A 171 7.64 -10.81 -6.76
C GLY A 171 7.70 -10.06 -5.42
N ARG A 172 8.43 -10.62 -4.44
CA ARG A 172 8.55 -10.01 -3.12
C ARG A 172 9.43 -8.77 -3.17
N ILE A 173 9.01 -7.73 -2.45
CA ILE A 173 9.77 -6.47 -2.35
C ILE A 173 10.98 -6.70 -1.42
N LYS A 174 12.17 -6.36 -1.92
CA LYS A 174 13.40 -6.40 -1.15
C LYS A 174 13.75 -5.04 -0.53
N GLN A 175 13.57 -3.97 -1.29
CA GLN A 175 13.87 -2.61 -0.84
C GLN A 175 12.85 -1.64 -1.44
N GLN A 176 12.53 -0.60 -0.68
CA GLN A 176 11.69 0.49 -1.14
C GLN A 176 12.30 1.82 -0.71
N PHE A 177 12.55 2.69 -1.69
CA PHE A 177 13.08 4.03 -1.48
C PHE A 177 11.98 5.07 -1.63
N GLY A 178 11.98 6.06 -0.74
CA GLY A 178 11.22 7.28 -0.92
C GLY A 178 11.81 8.17 -2.04
N PRO A 179 11.06 9.19 -2.50
CA PRO A 179 11.56 10.13 -3.49
C PRO A 179 12.60 11.06 -2.86
N GLY A 180 13.66 11.35 -3.62
CA GLY A 180 14.72 12.28 -3.25
C GLY A 180 16.11 11.65 -3.21
N LYS A 181 17.11 12.47 -3.53
CA LYS A 181 18.51 12.07 -3.59
C LYS A 181 19.01 11.49 -2.27
N ASP A 182 18.64 12.09 -1.16
CA ASP A 182 19.15 11.70 0.16
C ASP A 182 18.69 10.28 0.56
N TRP A 183 17.52 9.85 0.10
CA TRP A 183 17.03 8.48 0.30
C TRP A 183 17.86 7.47 -0.49
N HIS A 184 18.14 7.78 -1.76
CA HIS A 184 18.85 6.88 -2.68
C HIS A 184 20.36 6.82 -2.42
N THR A 185 21.00 7.96 -2.17
CA THR A 185 22.48 8.03 -1.94
C THR A 185 22.86 7.70 -0.50
N GLY A 186 21.96 7.90 0.47
CA GLY A 186 22.14 7.55 1.87
C GLY A 186 21.78 6.11 2.21
N GLU A 187 21.41 5.29 1.20
CA GLU A 187 20.94 3.90 1.37
C GLU A 187 19.78 3.77 2.37
N LYS A 188 18.95 4.81 2.48
CA LYS A 188 17.81 4.89 3.40
C LYS A 188 16.56 4.23 2.79
N ALA A 189 16.63 2.93 2.58
CA ALA A 189 15.50 2.16 2.10
C ALA A 189 14.79 1.45 3.25
N VAL A 190 13.49 1.27 3.14
CA VAL A 190 12.80 0.21 3.88
C VAL A 190 13.22 -1.12 3.26
N CYS A 191 13.89 -1.97 4.04
CA CYS A 191 14.38 -3.27 3.61
C CYS A 191 13.52 -4.39 4.17
N ALA A 192 13.24 -5.43 3.37
CA ALA A 192 12.53 -6.62 3.80
C ALA A 192 13.36 -7.88 3.54
N ASP A 193 13.56 -8.69 4.59
CA ASP A 193 14.19 -10.02 4.52
C ASP A 193 13.14 -11.09 4.82
N TYR A 194 13.07 -12.12 3.98
CA TYR A 194 12.12 -13.22 4.12
C TYR A 194 12.79 -14.44 4.70
N LEU A 195 12.45 -14.76 5.94
CA LEU A 195 13.09 -15.74 6.79
C LEU A 195 12.09 -16.80 7.27
N THR A 196 12.58 -17.73 8.08
CA THR A 196 11.74 -18.64 8.86
C THR A 196 12.14 -18.57 10.34
N ASN A 197 11.21 -18.96 11.22
CA ASN A 197 11.52 -18.98 12.66
C ASN A 197 12.61 -20.01 13.00
N SER A 198 13.44 -19.64 13.98
CA SER A 198 14.53 -20.46 14.50
C SER A 198 14.61 -20.33 16.02
N ASN A 199 14.81 -21.44 16.72
CA ASN A 199 15.01 -21.44 18.17
C ASN A 199 16.45 -21.20 18.59
N THR A 200 17.41 -21.18 17.64
CA THR A 200 18.81 -20.89 17.90
C THR A 200 19.12 -19.40 17.91
N GLU A 201 18.24 -18.58 17.34
CA GLU A 201 18.38 -17.14 17.26
C GLU A 201 17.30 -16.45 18.09
N VAL A 202 17.70 -15.56 19.00
CA VAL A 202 16.76 -14.83 19.87
C VAL A 202 15.77 -14.00 19.04
N ALA A 203 16.24 -13.37 17.97
CA ALA A 203 15.39 -12.56 17.10
C ALA A 203 14.36 -13.37 16.30
N LEU A 204 14.59 -14.68 16.09
CA LEU A 204 13.75 -15.54 15.25
C LEU A 204 12.98 -16.59 16.05
N ASN A 205 13.14 -16.67 17.37
CA ASN A 205 12.35 -17.60 18.17
C ASN A 205 10.92 -17.09 18.38
N ALA A 206 9.97 -17.98 18.53
CA ALA A 206 8.58 -17.65 18.81
C ALA A 206 7.98 -18.68 19.76
N ARG A 207 7.30 -18.22 20.81
CA ARG A 207 6.60 -19.10 21.76
C ARG A 207 5.32 -19.64 21.17
N LEU A 208 5.03 -20.89 21.47
CA LEU A 208 3.82 -21.56 21.05
C LEU A 208 2.72 -21.39 22.13
N TYR A 209 1.90 -20.37 21.94
CA TYR A 209 0.67 -20.21 22.72
C TYR A 209 -0.48 -20.92 22.04
N ARG A 210 -1.32 -21.56 22.86
CA ARG A 210 -2.58 -22.17 22.46
C ARG A 210 -3.67 -21.73 23.41
N CYS A 211 -4.90 -21.71 22.95
CA CYS A 211 -6.03 -21.40 23.81
C CYS A 211 -7.18 -22.39 23.64
N SER A 212 -7.87 -22.62 24.76
CA SER A 212 -9.24 -23.13 24.80
C SER A 212 -10.21 -21.96 25.00
N GLU A 213 -11.48 -22.21 25.30
CA GLU A 213 -12.46 -21.14 25.47
C GLU A 213 -12.08 -20.11 26.54
N THR A 214 -11.47 -20.54 27.63
CA THR A 214 -11.18 -19.71 28.82
C THR A 214 -9.72 -19.79 29.28
N THR A 215 -8.89 -20.61 28.60
CA THR A 215 -7.55 -20.92 29.09
C THR A 215 -6.51 -20.65 27.99
N LEU A 216 -5.46 -19.92 28.36
CA LEU A 216 -4.26 -19.74 27.58
C LEU A 216 -3.18 -20.70 28.08
N THR A 217 -2.50 -21.40 27.18
CA THR A 217 -1.39 -22.30 27.51
C THR A 217 -0.15 -21.95 26.67
N CYS A 218 1.05 -22.08 27.28
CA CYS A 218 2.32 -22.03 26.57
C CYS A 218 2.95 -23.41 26.54
N SER A 219 3.26 -23.93 25.36
CA SER A 219 3.79 -25.27 25.14
C SER A 219 5.24 -25.24 24.58
N GLY A 220 6.06 -24.32 25.07
CA GLY A 220 7.41 -24.08 24.54
C GLY A 220 7.42 -23.17 23.32
N ASN A 221 8.26 -23.47 22.35
CA ASN A 221 8.41 -22.67 21.13
C ASN A 221 7.84 -23.37 19.90
N TYR A 222 7.54 -22.59 18.88
CA TYR A 222 7.25 -23.12 17.55
C TYR A 222 8.46 -23.90 17.01
N ARG A 223 8.18 -24.99 16.29
CA ARG A 223 9.23 -25.78 15.62
C ARG A 223 9.94 -24.90 14.59
N ASN A 224 11.26 -25.04 14.46
CA ASN A 224 12.04 -24.35 13.44
C ASN A 224 11.45 -24.54 12.04
N GLY A 225 11.38 -23.44 11.27
CA GLY A 225 10.84 -23.45 9.91
C GLY A 225 9.33 -23.63 9.81
N SER A 226 8.57 -23.53 10.92
CA SER A 226 7.10 -23.68 10.90
C SER A 226 6.35 -22.37 10.67
N LEU A 227 6.99 -21.23 10.91
CA LEU A 227 6.47 -19.89 10.67
C LEU A 227 7.27 -19.20 9.58
N ARG A 228 6.59 -18.44 8.73
CA ARG A 228 7.24 -17.47 7.85
C ARG A 228 7.52 -16.20 8.65
N VAL A 229 8.68 -15.63 8.44
CA VAL A 229 9.12 -14.41 9.14
C VAL A 229 9.51 -13.36 8.12
N VAL A 230 8.92 -12.19 8.22
CA VAL A 230 9.34 -11.02 7.49
C VAL A 230 10.05 -10.10 8.46
N LYS A 231 11.35 -9.88 8.23
CA LYS A 231 12.11 -8.86 8.93
C LYS A 231 12.05 -7.58 8.11
N THR A 232 11.62 -6.50 8.72
CA THR A 232 11.62 -5.17 8.13
C THR A 232 12.63 -4.29 8.86
N THR A 233 13.47 -3.62 8.09
CA THR A 233 14.35 -2.56 8.60
C THR A 233 13.90 -1.25 7.98
N ASP A 234 13.54 -0.28 8.81
CA ASP A 234 13.11 1.04 8.32
C ASP A 234 14.31 1.92 7.92
N GLU A 235 14.03 3.13 7.47
CA GLU A 235 15.00 4.10 6.97
C GLU A 235 15.98 4.59 8.07
N ASP A 236 15.60 4.47 9.33
CA ASP A 236 16.40 4.85 10.50
C ASP A 236 17.13 3.66 11.13
N GLY A 237 16.99 2.47 10.53
CA GLY A 237 17.61 1.23 10.98
C GLY A 237 16.87 0.50 12.10
N ASN A 238 15.62 0.91 12.44
CA ASN A 238 14.82 0.16 13.39
C ASN A 238 14.35 -1.15 12.77
N VAL A 239 14.43 -2.22 13.53
CA VAL A 239 14.13 -3.57 13.05
C VAL A 239 12.83 -4.09 13.67
N SER A 240 11.98 -4.66 12.83
CA SER A 240 10.77 -5.36 13.24
C SER A 240 10.66 -6.72 12.56
N TYR A 241 9.89 -7.62 13.17
CA TYR A 241 9.63 -8.96 12.64
C TYR A 241 8.15 -9.28 12.74
N GLU A 242 7.59 -9.81 11.65
CA GLU A 242 6.25 -10.40 11.61
C GLU A 242 6.37 -11.90 11.38
N PHE A 243 5.79 -12.67 12.30
CA PHE A 243 5.76 -14.13 12.21
C PHE A 243 4.37 -14.58 11.81
N LYS A 244 4.25 -15.26 10.69
CA LYS A 244 2.98 -15.75 10.15
C LYS A 244 2.97 -17.26 10.04
N ASP A 245 1.83 -17.87 10.31
CA ASP A 245 1.65 -19.30 10.12
C ASP A 245 1.36 -19.66 8.64
N LYS A 246 1.13 -20.95 8.38
CA LYS A 246 0.88 -21.46 7.02
C LYS A 246 -0.41 -20.95 6.35
N VAL A 247 -1.34 -20.39 7.13
CA VAL A 247 -2.59 -19.79 6.65
C VAL A 247 -2.57 -18.26 6.75
N GLU A 248 -1.36 -17.68 6.79
CA GLU A 248 -1.08 -16.23 6.80
C GLU A 248 -1.58 -15.49 8.04
N ARG A 249 -1.93 -16.18 9.15
CA ARG A 249 -2.29 -15.49 10.38
C ARG A 249 -1.04 -14.95 11.06
N LEU A 250 -1.10 -13.70 11.50
CA LEU A 250 -0.04 -13.07 12.31
C LEU A 250 -0.04 -13.72 13.70
N ILE A 251 1.06 -14.36 14.06
CA ILE A 251 1.27 -15.06 15.34
C ILE A 251 2.03 -14.18 16.32
N LEU A 252 3.05 -13.48 15.83
CA LEU A 252 3.90 -12.62 16.64
C LEU A 252 4.33 -11.41 15.82
N SER A 253 4.18 -10.23 16.41
CA SER A 253 4.84 -8.99 15.96
C SER A 253 5.89 -8.64 16.98
N ARG A 254 7.15 -8.54 16.55
CA ARG A 254 8.31 -8.23 17.39
C ARG A 254 8.91 -6.91 16.93
N GLN A 255 9.07 -5.97 17.85
CA GLN A 255 9.84 -4.75 17.64
C GLN A 255 11.17 -4.90 18.39
N MET A 256 12.27 -4.48 17.76
CA MET A 256 13.58 -4.50 18.40
C MET A 256 13.89 -3.11 19.00
N ASN A 257 14.30 -3.09 20.26
CA ASN A 257 14.87 -1.93 20.92
C ASN A 257 16.30 -2.26 21.33
N GLY A 258 17.24 -2.07 20.42
CA GLY A 258 18.58 -2.61 20.55
C GLY A 258 18.57 -4.15 20.59
N ALA A 259 18.97 -4.75 21.71
CA ALA A 259 18.93 -6.20 21.92
C ALA A 259 17.62 -6.71 22.56
N GLU A 260 16.75 -5.81 22.99
CA GLU A 260 15.47 -6.13 23.63
C GLU A 260 14.40 -6.45 22.61
N CYS A 261 13.63 -7.53 22.83
CA CYS A 261 12.50 -7.91 22.00
C CYS A 261 11.20 -7.43 22.66
N LEU A 262 10.44 -6.57 21.98
CA LEU A 262 9.12 -6.12 22.40
C LEU A 262 8.07 -6.93 21.63
N ASP A 263 7.60 -8.01 22.25
CA ASP A 263 6.76 -9.02 21.61
C ASP A 263 5.26 -8.77 21.81
N THR A 264 4.50 -8.78 20.73
CA THR A 264 3.03 -8.86 20.77
C THR A 264 2.57 -10.15 20.14
N TYR A 265 2.01 -11.08 20.92
CA TYR A 265 1.49 -12.36 20.43
C TYR A 265 0.00 -12.30 20.13
N TYR A 266 -0.40 -12.95 19.04
CA TYR A 266 -1.79 -13.14 18.61
C TYR A 266 -2.13 -14.62 18.69
N VAL A 267 -3.08 -14.98 19.57
CA VAL A 267 -3.41 -16.37 19.85
C VAL A 267 -4.82 -16.68 19.34
N TYR A 268 -4.89 -17.70 18.50
CA TYR A 268 -6.13 -18.11 17.82
C TYR A 268 -6.64 -19.43 18.38
N ASP A 269 -7.96 -19.59 18.38
CA ASP A 269 -8.61 -20.87 18.69
C ASP A 269 -8.51 -21.87 17.53
N ASN A 270 -8.96 -23.08 17.73
CA ASN A 270 -8.94 -24.14 16.71
C ASN A 270 -9.84 -23.82 15.48
N ALA A 271 -10.80 -22.91 15.62
CA ALA A 271 -11.63 -22.43 14.53
C ALA A 271 -11.00 -21.24 13.78
N GLY A 272 -9.83 -20.76 14.22
CA GLY A 272 -9.12 -19.63 13.62
C GLY A 272 -9.57 -18.26 14.11
N ASN A 273 -10.38 -18.16 15.14
CA ASN A 273 -10.78 -16.87 15.72
C ASN A 273 -9.68 -16.37 16.66
N LEU A 274 -9.37 -15.07 16.59
CA LEU A 274 -8.48 -14.42 17.53
C LEU A 274 -9.12 -14.42 18.94
N ARG A 275 -8.39 -14.92 19.93
CA ARG A 275 -8.86 -15.05 21.30
C ARG A 275 -8.08 -14.20 22.27
N PHE A 276 -6.76 -14.12 22.12
CA PHE A 276 -5.91 -13.31 22.98
C PHE A 276 -4.95 -12.49 22.13
N VAL A 277 -4.74 -11.24 22.54
CA VAL A 277 -3.58 -10.44 22.13
C VAL A 277 -2.78 -10.15 23.39
N LEU A 278 -1.51 -10.53 23.37
CA LEU A 278 -0.56 -10.39 24.49
C LEU A 278 0.45 -9.30 24.13
N PRO A 279 0.23 -8.04 24.53
CA PRO A 279 1.21 -6.97 24.36
C PRO A 279 2.53 -7.25 25.12
N PRO A 280 3.61 -6.50 24.90
CA PRO A 280 4.94 -6.79 25.46
C PRO A 280 4.93 -7.04 26.96
N LEU A 281 4.25 -6.22 27.75
CA LEU A 281 4.15 -6.42 29.19
C LEU A 281 3.46 -7.74 29.58
N ALA A 282 2.44 -8.16 28.83
CA ALA A 282 1.80 -9.46 29.06
C ALA A 282 2.74 -10.60 28.65
N ALA A 283 3.41 -10.48 27.52
CA ALA A 283 4.35 -11.46 27.02
C ALA A 283 5.52 -11.64 28.01
N ASP A 284 6.05 -10.56 28.58
CA ASP A 284 7.18 -10.58 29.55
C ASP A 284 6.77 -11.26 30.86
N VAL A 285 5.62 -10.94 31.41
CA VAL A 285 5.14 -11.57 32.65
C VAL A 285 4.88 -13.06 32.44
N LEU A 286 4.40 -13.46 31.26
CA LEU A 286 4.11 -14.86 30.92
C LEU A 286 5.37 -15.61 30.43
N THR A 287 6.45 -14.90 30.08
CA THR A 287 7.69 -15.49 29.52
C THR A 287 8.43 -16.36 30.53
N GLY A 288 8.47 -15.99 31.80
CA GLY A 288 9.14 -16.75 32.87
C GLY A 288 8.46 -18.07 33.28
N SER A 289 7.26 -18.35 32.78
CA SER A 289 6.45 -19.47 33.20
C SER A 289 5.95 -20.28 32.01
N SER A 290 6.42 -21.52 31.85
CA SER A 290 5.70 -22.51 31.07
C SER A 290 4.47 -22.90 31.89
N GLY A 291 3.26 -22.76 31.33
CA GLY A 291 2.08 -23.05 32.14
C GLY A 291 0.76 -22.77 31.42
N SER A 292 -0.28 -22.84 32.22
CA SER A 292 -1.66 -22.63 31.81
C SER A 292 -2.26 -21.50 32.67
N TRP A 293 -2.87 -20.53 32.03
CA TRP A 293 -3.51 -19.38 32.69
C TRP A 293 -4.97 -19.32 32.26
N ASN A 294 -5.88 -19.25 33.22
CA ASN A 294 -7.28 -18.95 32.91
C ASN A 294 -7.48 -17.44 32.67
N GLU A 295 -8.61 -17.07 32.12
CA GLU A 295 -8.95 -15.66 31.82
C GLU A 295 -9.02 -14.78 33.08
N ASP A 296 -9.10 -15.40 34.28
CA ASP A 296 -9.12 -14.69 35.58
C ASP A 296 -7.71 -14.37 36.11
N ASN A 297 -6.67 -14.83 35.41
CA ASN A 297 -5.29 -14.52 35.79
C ASN A 297 -5.04 -13.02 35.80
N VAL A 298 -4.42 -12.52 36.87
CA VAL A 298 -4.19 -11.09 37.12
C VAL A 298 -3.38 -10.43 35.99
N ALA A 299 -2.37 -11.13 35.45
CA ALA A 299 -1.53 -10.59 34.37
C ALA A 299 -2.34 -10.51 33.07
N LEU A 300 -3.18 -11.51 32.75
CA LEU A 300 -4.04 -11.47 31.58
C LEU A 300 -5.08 -10.35 31.68
N LYS A 301 -5.74 -10.22 32.82
CA LYS A 301 -6.70 -9.16 33.07
C LYS A 301 -6.10 -7.77 33.00
N LYS A 302 -4.85 -7.60 33.41
CA LYS A 302 -4.21 -6.30 33.47
C LYS A 302 -3.55 -5.86 32.17
N TYR A 303 -3.04 -6.79 31.37
CA TYR A 303 -2.16 -6.48 30.25
C TYR A 303 -2.58 -7.09 28.91
N ALA A 304 -3.53 -8.04 28.88
CA ALA A 304 -3.93 -8.72 27.64
C ALA A 304 -5.30 -8.26 27.15
N TYR A 305 -5.53 -8.37 25.83
CA TYR A 305 -6.86 -8.24 25.25
C TYR A 305 -7.46 -9.62 25.06
N ILE A 306 -8.67 -9.84 25.58
CA ILE A 306 -9.39 -11.11 25.52
C ILE A 306 -10.65 -10.93 24.66
N TYR A 307 -10.77 -11.72 23.59
CA TYR A 307 -11.90 -11.67 22.66
C TYR A 307 -12.86 -12.81 22.96
N LYS A 308 -14.12 -12.50 23.24
CA LYS A 308 -15.20 -13.49 23.44
C LYS A 308 -16.11 -13.53 22.22
N ARG A 309 -16.81 -14.65 22.00
CA ARG A 309 -17.73 -14.83 20.87
C ARG A 309 -18.83 -13.76 20.75
N THR A 310 -19.09 -12.99 21.81
CA THR A 310 -20.19 -12.01 21.92
C THR A 310 -19.75 -10.55 21.92
N GLY A 311 -18.46 -10.24 21.66
CA GLY A 311 -17.95 -8.86 21.62
C GLY A 311 -16.51 -8.72 22.11
N VAL A 312 -15.92 -7.54 21.86
CA VAL A 312 -14.58 -7.16 22.35
C VAL A 312 -14.73 -6.65 23.78
N TYR A 313 -14.05 -7.29 24.72
CA TYR A 313 -13.90 -6.77 26.08
C TYR A 313 -12.44 -6.36 26.28
N CYS A 314 -12.19 -5.03 26.36
CA CYS A 314 -11.00 -4.52 27.04
C CYS A 314 -11.29 -4.62 28.55
N VAL A 315 -10.48 -5.35 29.27
CA VAL A 315 -10.51 -5.37 30.73
C VAL A 315 -9.49 -4.40 31.26
#